data_955625be69b01424689e9837658a26b7
#
_entry.id   955625be69b01424689e9837658a26b7
#
_cell.length_a   1.000
_cell.length_b   1.000
_cell.length_c   1.000
_cell.angle_alpha   90.00
_cell.angle_beta   90.00
_cell.angle_gamma   90.00
#
_symmetry.space_group_name_H-M   'P 1'
#
loop_
_entity.id
_entity.type
_entity.pdbx_description
1 polymer ?
#
loop_
_entity_poly.entity_id
_entity_poly.type
_entity_poly.pdbx_seq_one_letter_code
_entity_poly.pdbx_strand_id
1 'polypeptide(L)'
;CGDCPSCRRGEEHLCTPGRGLGTVAPGGFADHVMVPHPRYLFDKGDVSDSLASTYACSGLTAYSALKKVGPLTEGDEVVLIGAGGVGMMALQIALAQGIQPIVVDIDENKLATAKELGAKAVFNSGDKTTVKQIKQLTGGVAYAAIDFVGAEASVNYGMACLRKGGKIIIVGLYGGALNIPLPFIPMSARIIQGTYVGSLQEMGELMELVRAGKIAPIRIEERPLDQVTQALADLKAGRVQGRVVLRG
;
A
#
# COMPACT_ATOMS: atom_id res chain seq x y z
N CYS A 1 10.82 -6.79 20.55
CA CYS A 1 11.64 -7.33 21.63
C CYS A 1 13.15 -7.20 21.36
N GLY A 2 13.56 -7.14 20.10
CA GLY A 2 14.98 -7.01 19.72
C GLY A 2 15.76 -8.32 19.62
N ASP A 3 15.20 -9.44 20.11
CA ASP A 3 15.96 -10.68 20.31
C ASP A 3 15.36 -11.93 19.64
N CYS A 4 14.09 -11.91 19.24
CA CYS A 4 13.48 -13.05 18.54
C CYS A 4 14.07 -13.24 17.12
N PRO A 5 13.87 -14.40 16.48
CA PRO A 5 14.41 -14.67 15.15
C PRO A 5 14.05 -13.60 14.10
N SER A 6 12.85 -13.04 14.14
CA SER A 6 12.44 -11.95 13.22
C SER A 6 13.24 -10.67 13.50
N CYS A 7 13.38 -10.27 14.77
CA CYS A 7 14.15 -9.08 15.13
C CYS A 7 15.63 -9.20 14.75
N ARG A 8 16.23 -10.39 14.93
CA ARG A 8 17.64 -10.63 14.54
C ARG A 8 17.86 -10.58 13.03
N ARG A 9 16.81 -10.77 12.22
CA ARG A 9 16.83 -10.59 10.76
C ARG A 9 16.50 -9.19 10.31
N GLY A 10 16.23 -8.23 11.23
CA GLY A 10 15.77 -6.89 10.88
C GLY A 10 14.30 -6.82 10.46
N GLU A 11 13.52 -7.84 10.83
CA GLU A 11 12.09 -7.93 10.53
C GLU A 11 11.25 -7.65 11.80
N GLU A 12 11.55 -6.56 12.51
CA GLU A 12 10.90 -6.23 13.80
C GLU A 12 9.39 -6.10 13.70
N HIS A 13 8.88 -5.73 12.53
CA HIS A 13 7.44 -5.67 12.24
C HIS A 13 6.75 -7.03 12.33
N LEU A 14 7.51 -8.14 12.23
CA LEU A 14 7.04 -9.52 12.38
C LEU A 14 7.33 -10.09 13.79
N CYS A 15 7.70 -9.25 14.75
CA CYS A 15 8.01 -9.66 16.10
C CYS A 15 6.76 -10.18 16.82
N THR A 16 6.71 -11.47 17.16
CA THR A 16 5.54 -12.11 17.82
C THR A 16 5.17 -11.47 19.16
N PRO A 17 6.10 -11.18 20.11
CA PRO A 17 5.78 -10.44 21.32
C PRO A 17 5.73 -8.91 21.10
N GLY A 18 5.77 -8.46 19.85
CA GLY A 18 5.73 -7.04 19.50
C GLY A 18 4.41 -6.38 19.94
N ARG A 19 4.49 -5.13 20.37
CA ARG A 19 3.36 -4.33 20.80
C ARG A 19 3.16 -3.17 19.83
N GLY A 20 2.36 -3.41 18.78
CA GLY A 20 2.05 -2.36 17.80
C GLY A 20 1.33 -1.19 18.45
N LEU A 21 1.82 0.04 18.21
CA LEU A 21 1.18 1.27 18.64
C LEU A 21 -0.16 1.43 17.91
N GLY A 22 -1.20 1.80 18.66
CA GLY A 22 -2.57 1.94 18.14
C GLY A 22 -3.34 0.63 17.98
N THR A 23 -2.73 -0.53 18.29
CA THR A 23 -3.39 -1.84 18.27
C THR A 23 -3.31 -2.56 19.60
N VAL A 24 -2.10 -2.85 20.08
CA VAL A 24 -1.84 -3.54 21.36
C VAL A 24 -1.38 -2.56 22.43
N ALA A 25 -0.74 -1.47 22.04
CA ALA A 25 -0.36 -0.36 22.93
C ALA A 25 -1.09 0.92 22.52
N PRO A 26 -1.21 1.93 23.40
CA PRO A 26 -1.76 3.23 23.06
C PRO A 26 -1.12 3.83 21.80
N GLY A 27 -1.95 4.44 20.94
CA GLY A 27 -1.55 5.01 19.65
C GLY A 27 -1.52 6.54 19.66
N GLY A 28 -1.57 7.14 18.45
CA GLY A 28 -1.39 8.56 18.21
C GLY A 28 -2.68 9.40 18.21
N PHE A 29 -3.86 8.85 18.53
CA PHE A 29 -5.07 9.66 18.78
C PHE A 29 -5.05 10.19 20.23
N ALA A 30 -4.03 10.98 20.55
CA ALA A 30 -3.74 11.52 21.87
C ALA A 30 -2.74 12.68 21.72
N ASP A 31 -2.59 13.49 22.78
CA ASP A 31 -1.61 14.57 22.85
C ASP A 31 -0.17 14.04 22.81
N HIS A 32 0.05 12.83 23.30
CA HIS A 32 1.36 12.18 23.38
C HIS A 32 1.26 10.70 23.04
N VAL A 33 2.32 10.18 22.42
CA VAL A 33 2.52 8.74 22.21
C VAL A 33 3.90 8.34 22.69
N MET A 34 3.99 7.23 23.43
CA MET A 34 5.26 6.71 23.89
C MET A 34 5.90 5.85 22.80
N VAL A 35 7.01 6.31 22.26
CA VAL A 35 7.84 5.52 21.34
C VAL A 35 8.82 4.69 22.16
N PRO A 36 8.83 3.35 22.04
CA PRO A 36 9.58 2.47 22.95
C PRO A 36 11.09 2.57 22.85
N HIS A 37 11.63 3.09 21.75
CA HIS A 37 13.08 3.26 21.57
C HIS A 37 13.38 4.29 20.48
N PRO A 38 14.41 5.14 20.61
CA PRO A 38 14.77 6.18 19.63
C PRO A 38 15.03 5.65 18.20
N ARG A 39 15.45 4.38 18.04
CA ARG A 39 15.66 3.76 16.71
C ARG A 39 14.40 3.72 15.82
N TYR A 40 13.23 3.94 16.38
CA TYR A 40 11.96 4.02 15.63
C TYR A 40 11.61 5.44 15.21
N LEU A 41 12.46 6.42 15.51
CA LEU A 41 12.32 7.80 15.08
C LEU A 41 13.19 8.04 13.84
N PHE A 42 12.59 8.61 12.82
CA PHE A 42 13.27 8.95 11.58
C PHE A 42 13.18 10.44 11.34
N ASP A 43 14.28 11.01 10.87
CA ASP A 43 14.30 12.39 10.44
C ASP A 43 13.43 12.58 9.21
N LYS A 44 12.44 13.49 9.30
CA LYS A 44 11.52 13.80 8.20
C LYS A 44 12.05 14.84 7.22
N GLY A 45 13.18 15.50 7.55
CA GLY A 45 13.68 16.65 6.81
C GLY A 45 12.66 17.82 6.81
N ASP A 46 12.56 18.51 5.70
CA ASP A 46 11.69 19.69 5.52
C ASP A 46 10.23 19.35 5.21
N VAL A 47 9.87 18.07 5.20
CA VAL A 47 8.49 17.63 4.94
C VAL A 47 7.57 18.07 6.07
N SER A 48 6.37 18.56 5.73
CA SER A 48 5.37 18.96 6.74
C SER A 48 5.00 17.81 7.66
N ASP A 49 4.67 18.09 8.92
CA ASP A 49 4.31 17.08 9.91
C ASP A 49 3.13 16.22 9.44
N SER A 50 2.14 16.86 8.81
CA SER A 50 0.95 16.19 8.30
C SER A 50 1.28 15.19 7.18
N LEU A 51 2.19 15.52 6.27
CA LEU A 51 2.63 14.59 5.23
C LEU A 51 3.53 13.51 5.84
N ALA A 52 4.47 13.88 6.71
CA ALA A 52 5.39 12.95 7.37
C ALA A 52 4.65 11.88 8.18
N SER A 53 3.57 12.24 8.87
CA SER A 53 2.75 11.29 9.64
C SER A 53 2.17 10.15 8.79
N THR A 54 1.98 10.37 7.49
CA THR A 54 1.44 9.34 6.58
C THR A 54 2.48 8.30 6.19
N TYR A 55 3.78 8.59 6.31
CA TYR A 55 4.83 7.65 5.93
C TYR A 55 5.03 6.52 6.95
N ALA A 56 4.75 6.76 8.23
CA ALA A 56 4.97 5.77 9.29
C ALA A 56 4.11 4.50 9.18
N CYS A 57 2.98 4.58 8.50
CA CYS A 57 2.11 3.43 8.24
C CYS A 57 1.88 3.24 6.74
N SER A 58 1.12 4.14 6.09
CA SER A 58 0.73 3.94 4.69
C SER A 58 1.91 4.01 3.73
N GLY A 59 2.86 4.90 3.95
CA GLY A 59 4.08 4.99 3.14
C GLY A 59 4.94 3.73 3.27
N LEU A 60 5.24 3.33 4.50
CA LEU A 60 6.04 2.13 4.77
C LEU A 60 5.37 0.86 4.24
N THR A 61 4.06 0.72 4.44
CA THR A 61 3.29 -0.42 3.90
C THR A 61 3.34 -0.47 2.38
N ALA A 62 3.16 0.66 1.71
CA ALA A 62 3.23 0.77 0.26
C ALA A 62 4.63 0.44 -0.28
N TYR A 63 5.68 0.97 0.38
CA TYR A 63 7.07 0.71 0.04
C TYR A 63 7.42 -0.77 0.17
N SER A 64 7.09 -1.38 1.31
CA SER A 64 7.32 -2.80 1.56
C SER A 64 6.56 -3.70 0.58
N ALA A 65 5.32 -3.35 0.23
CA ALA A 65 4.55 -4.09 -0.77
C ALA A 65 5.20 -4.04 -2.16
N LEU A 66 5.67 -2.86 -2.59
CA LEU A 66 6.41 -2.71 -3.85
C LEU A 66 7.73 -3.49 -3.83
N LYS A 67 8.47 -3.45 -2.74
CA LYS A 67 9.73 -4.20 -2.59
C LYS A 67 9.53 -5.72 -2.71
N LYS A 68 8.38 -6.25 -2.24
CA LYS A 68 8.00 -7.66 -2.38
C LYS A 68 7.66 -8.08 -3.82
N VAL A 69 7.41 -7.14 -4.72
CA VAL A 69 7.31 -7.43 -6.15
C VAL A 69 8.62 -8.04 -6.63
N GLY A 70 9.76 -7.58 -6.09
CA GLY A 70 11.09 -8.02 -6.51
C GLY A 70 11.56 -7.30 -7.77
N PRO A 71 12.68 -7.74 -8.35
CA PRO A 71 13.22 -7.09 -9.54
C PRO A 71 12.26 -7.26 -10.72
N LEU A 72 12.04 -6.16 -11.43
CA LEU A 72 11.29 -6.12 -12.65
C LEU A 72 12.24 -6.15 -13.83
N THR A 73 11.83 -6.81 -14.93
CA THR A 73 12.52 -6.79 -16.21
C THR A 73 11.71 -5.95 -17.20
N GLU A 74 12.33 -5.60 -18.33
CA GLU A 74 11.64 -4.87 -19.39
C GLU A 74 10.37 -5.62 -19.83
N GLY A 75 9.25 -4.89 -19.89
CA GLY A 75 7.93 -5.43 -20.21
C GLY A 75 7.16 -6.00 -19.03
N ASP A 76 7.74 -6.08 -17.83
CA ASP A 76 6.99 -6.46 -16.63
C ASP A 76 6.04 -5.32 -16.20
N GLU A 77 4.78 -5.67 -15.99
CA GLU A 77 3.74 -4.74 -15.61
C GLU A 77 3.25 -5.00 -14.18
N VAL A 78 2.97 -3.92 -13.46
CA VAL A 78 2.45 -3.94 -12.08
C VAL A 78 1.05 -3.34 -12.06
N VAL A 79 0.11 -4.03 -11.44
CA VAL A 79 -1.26 -3.55 -11.23
C VAL A 79 -1.47 -3.22 -9.75
N LEU A 80 -1.86 -1.99 -9.45
CA LEU A 80 -2.27 -1.55 -8.11
C LEU A 80 -3.80 -1.59 -8.02
N ILE A 81 -4.35 -2.35 -7.10
CA ILE A 81 -5.79 -2.51 -6.92
C ILE A 81 -6.20 -1.77 -5.65
N GLY A 82 -7.06 -0.76 -5.81
CA GLY A 82 -7.47 0.16 -4.76
C GLY A 82 -6.65 1.44 -4.75
N ALA A 83 -7.26 2.55 -5.17
CA ALA A 83 -6.69 3.90 -5.20
C ALA A 83 -7.07 4.73 -3.97
N GLY A 84 -7.15 4.10 -2.80
CA GLY A 84 -7.27 4.77 -1.50
C GLY A 84 -5.93 5.37 -1.04
N GLY A 85 -5.87 5.83 0.22
CA GLY A 85 -4.68 6.51 0.74
C GLY A 85 -3.39 5.68 0.68
N VAL A 86 -3.44 4.35 0.85
CA VAL A 86 -2.27 3.48 0.73
C VAL A 86 -1.92 3.22 -0.74
N GLY A 87 -2.93 2.97 -1.59
CA GLY A 87 -2.73 2.73 -3.02
C GLY A 87 -2.19 3.96 -3.76
N MET A 88 -2.67 5.16 -3.42
CA MET A 88 -2.11 6.41 -3.98
C MET A 88 -0.68 6.66 -3.51
N MET A 89 -0.35 6.34 -2.26
CA MET A 89 1.02 6.38 -1.78
C MET A 89 1.91 5.39 -2.55
N ALA A 90 1.40 4.17 -2.81
CA ALA A 90 2.11 3.18 -3.61
C ALA A 90 2.34 3.64 -5.04
N LEU A 91 1.38 4.32 -5.67
CA LEU A 91 1.55 4.94 -6.98
C LEU A 91 2.71 5.92 -6.98
N GLN A 92 2.76 6.85 -6.02
CA GLN A 92 3.84 7.85 -5.95
C GLN A 92 5.21 7.22 -5.69
N ILE A 93 5.29 6.22 -4.81
CA ILE A 93 6.54 5.51 -4.53
C ILE A 93 6.97 4.70 -5.77
N ALA A 94 6.06 4.04 -6.46
CA ALA A 94 6.36 3.31 -7.70
C ALA A 94 6.94 4.24 -8.77
N LEU A 95 6.32 5.39 -8.99
CA LEU A 95 6.80 6.40 -9.94
C LEU A 95 8.20 6.92 -9.57
N ALA A 96 8.45 7.16 -8.28
CA ALA A 96 9.78 7.56 -7.78
C ALA A 96 10.85 6.48 -8.02
N GLN A 97 10.45 5.22 -8.15
CA GLN A 97 11.32 4.07 -8.48
C GLN A 97 11.38 3.78 -9.99
N GLY A 98 10.77 4.61 -10.84
CA GLY A 98 10.72 4.42 -12.30
C GLY A 98 9.69 3.39 -12.77
N ILE A 99 8.82 2.92 -11.90
CA ILE A 99 7.73 2.00 -12.23
C ILE A 99 6.49 2.81 -12.57
N GLN A 100 5.87 2.56 -13.72
CA GLN A 100 4.59 3.18 -14.11
C GLN A 100 3.46 2.14 -14.00
N PRO A 101 2.78 2.03 -12.84
CA PRO A 101 1.79 0.99 -12.64
C PRO A 101 0.47 1.29 -13.34
N ILE A 102 -0.28 0.23 -13.56
CA ILE A 102 -1.70 0.28 -13.91
C ILE A 102 -2.49 0.39 -12.61
N VAL A 103 -3.43 1.32 -12.50
CA VAL A 103 -4.25 1.50 -11.29
C VAL A 103 -5.69 1.07 -11.54
N VAL A 104 -6.26 0.36 -10.59
CA VAL A 104 -7.63 -0.17 -10.66
C VAL A 104 -8.39 0.24 -9.39
N ASP A 105 -9.56 0.85 -9.57
CA ASP A 105 -10.49 1.17 -8.48
C ASP A 105 -11.92 1.10 -9.01
N ILE A 106 -12.92 1.20 -8.15
CA ILE A 106 -14.32 1.32 -8.52
C ILE A 106 -14.76 2.80 -8.62
N ASP A 107 -14.00 3.71 -8.04
CA ASP A 107 -14.29 5.14 -7.95
C ASP A 107 -13.59 5.91 -9.08
N GLU A 108 -14.37 6.47 -10.00
CA GLU A 108 -13.89 7.24 -11.16
C GLU A 108 -13.06 8.47 -10.75
N ASN A 109 -13.40 9.15 -9.65
CA ASN A 109 -12.65 10.33 -9.20
C ASN A 109 -11.24 9.94 -8.73
N LYS A 110 -11.11 8.80 -8.06
CA LYS A 110 -9.80 8.27 -7.67
C LYS A 110 -8.99 7.83 -8.87
N LEU A 111 -9.65 7.22 -9.87
CA LEU A 111 -9.00 6.84 -11.13
C LEU A 111 -8.51 8.07 -11.91
N ALA A 112 -9.31 9.13 -12.00
CA ALA A 112 -8.91 10.39 -12.62
C ALA A 112 -7.65 10.96 -11.92
N THR A 113 -7.68 11.04 -10.58
CA THR A 113 -6.52 11.48 -9.79
C THR A 113 -5.29 10.60 -10.03
N ALA A 114 -5.44 9.27 -10.05
CA ALA A 114 -4.33 8.37 -10.33
C ALA A 114 -3.73 8.59 -11.72
N LYS A 115 -4.57 8.88 -12.71
CA LYS A 115 -4.12 9.19 -14.08
C LYS A 115 -3.35 10.51 -14.15
N GLU A 116 -3.84 11.55 -13.50
CA GLU A 116 -3.17 12.85 -13.39
C GLU A 116 -1.81 12.73 -12.69
N LEU A 117 -1.70 11.87 -11.70
CA LEU A 117 -0.48 11.60 -10.96
C LEU A 117 0.54 10.73 -11.72
N GLY A 118 0.22 10.23 -12.92
CA GLY A 118 1.17 9.53 -13.77
C GLY A 118 1.02 8.01 -13.84
N ALA A 119 -0.12 7.45 -13.43
CA ALA A 119 -0.41 6.04 -13.70
C ALA A 119 -0.36 5.76 -15.20
N LYS A 120 0.25 4.64 -15.62
CA LYS A 120 0.34 4.22 -17.02
C LYS A 120 -1.05 4.13 -17.67
N ALA A 121 -1.97 3.48 -16.96
CA ALA A 121 -3.37 3.37 -17.32
C ALA A 121 -4.23 3.26 -16.05
N VAL A 122 -5.51 3.58 -16.16
CA VAL A 122 -6.47 3.43 -15.09
C VAL A 122 -7.68 2.64 -15.59
N PHE A 123 -8.25 1.80 -14.75
CA PHE A 123 -9.39 0.96 -15.11
C PHE A 123 -10.39 0.85 -13.96
N ASN A 124 -11.68 0.89 -14.30
CA ASN A 124 -12.75 0.66 -13.33
C ASN A 124 -13.00 -0.83 -13.15
N SER A 125 -12.87 -1.33 -11.92
CA SER A 125 -13.09 -2.75 -11.60
C SER A 125 -14.56 -3.18 -11.72
N GLY A 126 -15.51 -2.26 -11.77
CA GLY A 126 -16.93 -2.54 -12.01
C GLY A 126 -17.23 -2.92 -13.47
N ASP A 127 -16.34 -2.58 -14.41
CA ASP A 127 -16.48 -3.00 -15.82
C ASP A 127 -15.95 -4.43 -15.98
N LYS A 128 -16.83 -5.34 -16.38
CA LYS A 128 -16.52 -6.77 -16.60
C LYS A 128 -15.45 -7.02 -17.68
N THR A 129 -15.18 -6.04 -18.52
CA THR A 129 -14.17 -6.14 -19.60
C THR A 129 -12.77 -5.74 -19.17
N THR A 130 -12.61 -5.13 -18.00
CA THR A 130 -11.35 -4.54 -17.54
C THR A 130 -10.19 -5.54 -17.48
N VAL A 131 -10.39 -6.75 -16.99
CA VAL A 131 -9.34 -7.79 -17.00
C VAL A 131 -8.85 -8.08 -18.42
N LYS A 132 -9.78 -8.13 -19.39
CA LYS A 132 -9.43 -8.32 -20.82
C LYS A 132 -8.65 -7.12 -21.36
N GLN A 133 -9.06 -5.91 -21.01
CA GLN A 133 -8.38 -4.68 -21.43
C GLN A 133 -6.96 -4.60 -20.85
N ILE A 134 -6.77 -4.94 -19.56
CA ILE A 134 -5.45 -5.03 -18.93
C ILE A 134 -4.57 -6.06 -19.67
N LYS A 135 -5.11 -7.24 -19.94
CA LYS A 135 -4.38 -8.27 -20.70
C LYS A 135 -3.97 -7.81 -22.08
N GLN A 136 -4.81 -7.06 -22.78
CA GLN A 136 -4.46 -6.49 -24.10
C GLN A 136 -3.35 -5.43 -23.96
N LEU A 137 -3.46 -4.54 -22.97
CA LEU A 137 -2.45 -3.51 -22.72
C LEU A 137 -1.09 -4.08 -22.34
N THR A 138 -1.06 -5.17 -21.58
CA THR A 138 0.15 -5.79 -21.03
C THR A 138 0.73 -6.90 -21.94
N GLY A 139 0.26 -7.03 -23.17
CA GLY A 139 0.74 -8.07 -24.10
C GLY A 139 0.41 -9.50 -23.66
N GLY A 140 -0.54 -9.65 -22.75
CA GLY A 140 -0.95 -10.93 -22.21
C GLY A 140 -1.39 -10.84 -20.75
N VAL A 141 -0.47 -10.58 -19.82
CA VAL A 141 -0.79 -10.53 -18.40
C VAL A 141 0.29 -9.83 -17.59
N ALA A 142 -0.09 -9.19 -16.48
CA ALA A 142 0.82 -8.50 -15.58
C ALA A 142 1.75 -9.49 -14.82
N TYR A 143 2.93 -9.03 -14.46
CA TYR A 143 3.86 -9.77 -13.59
C TYR A 143 3.42 -9.75 -12.14
N ALA A 144 3.00 -8.58 -11.64
CA ALA A 144 2.57 -8.45 -10.25
C ALA A 144 1.26 -7.66 -10.13
N ALA A 145 0.50 -8.01 -9.11
CA ALA A 145 -0.63 -7.23 -8.62
C ALA A 145 -0.43 -6.94 -7.13
N ILE A 146 -0.75 -5.73 -6.69
CA ILE A 146 -0.73 -5.36 -5.27
C ILE A 146 -2.15 -4.95 -4.90
N ASP A 147 -2.77 -5.68 -3.98
CA ASP A 147 -4.14 -5.46 -3.56
C ASP A 147 -4.20 -4.67 -2.24
N PHE A 148 -4.60 -3.41 -2.30
CA PHE A 148 -4.77 -2.52 -1.16
C PHE A 148 -6.20 -2.54 -0.58
N VAL A 149 -7.08 -3.36 -1.14
CA VAL A 149 -8.47 -3.53 -0.67
C VAL A 149 -8.57 -4.71 0.30
N GLY A 150 -8.06 -5.87 -0.09
CA GLY A 150 -8.07 -7.09 0.72
C GLY A 150 -9.45 -7.72 0.83
N ALA A 151 -10.24 -7.68 -0.25
CA ALA A 151 -11.52 -8.36 -0.38
C ALA A 151 -11.39 -9.56 -1.33
N GLU A 152 -12.26 -10.55 -1.18
CA GLU A 152 -12.28 -11.71 -2.09
C GLU A 152 -12.35 -11.29 -3.56
N ALA A 153 -13.21 -10.31 -3.88
CA ALA A 153 -13.37 -9.82 -5.24
C ALA A 153 -12.09 -9.16 -5.79
N SER A 154 -11.41 -8.33 -4.99
CA SER A 154 -10.19 -7.63 -5.43
C SER A 154 -9.01 -8.57 -5.58
N VAL A 155 -8.86 -9.56 -4.69
CA VAL A 155 -7.82 -10.60 -4.81
C VAL A 155 -8.05 -11.46 -6.06
N ASN A 156 -9.28 -11.93 -6.28
CA ASN A 156 -9.64 -12.70 -7.47
C ASN A 156 -9.40 -11.90 -8.76
N TYR A 157 -9.72 -10.60 -8.74
CA TYR A 157 -9.45 -9.69 -9.84
C TYR A 157 -7.93 -9.61 -10.12
N GLY A 158 -7.12 -9.37 -9.09
CA GLY A 158 -5.66 -9.33 -9.22
C GLY A 158 -5.10 -10.64 -9.77
N MET A 159 -5.55 -11.77 -9.23
CA MET A 159 -5.16 -13.10 -9.72
C MET A 159 -5.50 -13.30 -11.21
N ALA A 160 -6.64 -12.78 -11.67
CA ALA A 160 -7.05 -12.88 -13.08
C ALA A 160 -6.18 -12.04 -14.03
N CYS A 161 -5.54 -10.98 -13.53
CA CYS A 161 -4.63 -10.14 -14.31
C CYS A 161 -3.22 -10.74 -14.47
N LEU A 162 -2.83 -11.71 -13.63
CA LEU A 162 -1.47 -12.22 -13.57
C LEU A 162 -1.14 -13.25 -14.66
N ARG A 163 0.08 -13.16 -15.19
CA ARG A 163 0.70 -14.24 -15.99
C ARG A 163 1.02 -15.48 -15.14
N LYS A 164 1.40 -16.58 -15.78
CA LYS A 164 2.05 -17.71 -15.09
C LYS A 164 3.36 -17.21 -14.45
N GLY A 165 3.63 -17.70 -13.23
CA GLY A 165 4.78 -17.25 -12.43
C GLY A 165 4.64 -15.84 -11.85
N GLY A 166 3.53 -15.15 -12.08
CA GLY A 166 3.26 -13.84 -11.50
C GLY A 166 2.90 -13.94 -10.03
N LYS A 167 2.88 -12.78 -9.35
CA LYS A 167 2.60 -12.72 -7.91
C LYS A 167 1.54 -11.69 -7.55
N ILE A 168 0.74 -12.01 -6.53
CA ILE A 168 -0.14 -11.05 -5.88
C ILE A 168 0.35 -10.78 -4.46
N ILE A 169 0.48 -9.49 -4.12
CA ILE A 169 0.80 -9.02 -2.78
C ILE A 169 -0.48 -8.48 -2.15
N ILE A 170 -0.94 -9.11 -1.07
CA ILE A 170 -2.17 -8.71 -0.37
C ILE A 170 -1.79 -7.81 0.81
N VAL A 171 -2.32 -6.59 0.79
CA VAL A 171 -2.08 -5.51 1.75
C VAL A 171 -3.36 -5.18 2.52
N GLY A 172 -4.48 -5.09 1.82
CA GLY A 172 -5.76 -4.68 2.36
C GLY A 172 -6.33 -5.68 3.37
N LEU A 173 -7.21 -5.18 4.26
CA LEU A 173 -7.77 -5.94 5.38
C LEU A 173 -9.31 -5.86 5.40
N TYR A 174 -9.94 -5.68 4.23
CA TYR A 174 -11.41 -5.57 4.16
C TYR A 174 -12.11 -6.81 4.69
N GLY A 175 -11.58 -8.01 4.35
CA GLY A 175 -12.08 -9.29 4.83
C GLY A 175 -12.63 -10.19 3.71
N GLY A 176 -13.09 -11.37 4.12
CA GLY A 176 -13.55 -12.42 3.22
C GLY A 176 -12.64 -13.65 3.24
N ALA A 177 -12.84 -14.56 2.29
CA ALA A 177 -12.06 -15.78 2.15
C ALA A 177 -11.68 -16.00 0.68
N LEU A 178 -10.48 -16.51 0.45
CA LEU A 178 -10.00 -16.84 -0.87
C LEU A 178 -10.13 -18.36 -1.08
N ASN A 179 -10.97 -18.76 -2.03
CA ASN A 179 -11.13 -20.17 -2.41
C ASN A 179 -10.40 -20.44 -3.74
N ILE A 180 -9.29 -21.16 -3.66
CA ILE A 180 -8.47 -21.51 -4.83
C ILE A 180 -8.40 -23.05 -4.93
N PRO A 181 -8.82 -23.66 -6.06
CA PRO A 181 -8.57 -25.07 -6.29
C PRO A 181 -7.08 -25.38 -6.24
N LEU A 182 -6.66 -26.33 -5.41
CA LEU A 182 -5.24 -26.65 -5.19
C LEU A 182 -4.45 -26.90 -6.49
N PRO A 183 -4.96 -27.61 -7.51
CA PRO A 183 -4.21 -27.82 -8.76
C PRO A 183 -3.87 -26.52 -9.51
N PHE A 184 -4.64 -25.47 -9.29
CA PHE A 184 -4.40 -24.17 -9.94
C PHE A 184 -3.07 -23.53 -9.51
N ILE A 185 -2.64 -23.71 -8.26
CA ILE A 185 -1.42 -23.11 -7.72
C ILE A 185 -0.18 -23.66 -8.46
N PRO A 186 0.11 -24.98 -8.46
CA PRO A 186 1.28 -25.50 -9.19
C PRO A 186 1.16 -25.33 -10.71
N MET A 187 -0.03 -25.48 -11.30
CA MET A 187 -0.22 -25.32 -12.75
C MET A 187 0.03 -23.90 -13.25
N SER A 188 -0.20 -22.90 -12.42
CA SER A 188 0.06 -21.48 -12.73
C SER A 188 1.41 -20.98 -12.19
N ALA A 189 2.03 -21.70 -11.26
CA ALA A 189 3.24 -21.29 -10.54
C ALA A 189 3.14 -19.87 -9.92
N ARG A 190 1.92 -19.45 -9.55
CA ARG A 190 1.68 -18.11 -9.00
C ARG A 190 2.03 -18.04 -7.52
N ILE A 191 2.43 -16.86 -7.08
CA ILE A 191 2.75 -16.57 -5.69
C ILE A 191 1.64 -15.70 -5.10
N ILE A 192 1.12 -16.11 -3.95
CA ILE A 192 0.23 -15.31 -3.12
C ILE A 192 1.01 -14.96 -1.86
N GLN A 193 1.22 -13.68 -1.61
CA GLN A 193 2.05 -13.19 -0.51
C GLN A 193 1.34 -12.07 0.24
N GLY A 194 1.30 -12.17 1.57
CA GLY A 194 0.88 -11.07 2.43
C GLY A 194 2.03 -10.09 2.70
N THR A 195 1.68 -8.86 3.06
CA THR A 195 2.62 -7.90 3.65
C THR A 195 2.01 -7.29 4.90
N TYR A 196 2.87 -6.99 5.88
CA TYR A 196 2.47 -6.35 7.13
C TYR A 196 3.42 -5.21 7.44
N VAL A 197 2.95 -3.97 7.26
CA VAL A 197 3.74 -2.74 7.43
C VAL A 197 5.09 -2.85 6.68
N GLY A 198 6.21 -2.75 7.40
CA GLY A 198 7.57 -2.90 6.85
C GLY A 198 8.64 -2.83 7.94
N SER A 199 9.88 -3.06 7.55
CA SER A 199 11.04 -3.06 8.45
C SER A 199 11.61 -1.66 8.69
N LEU A 200 12.48 -1.52 9.70
CA LEU A 200 13.22 -0.27 9.94
C LEU A 200 14.13 0.10 8.76
N GLN A 201 14.72 -0.89 8.12
CA GLN A 201 15.53 -0.66 6.92
C GLN A 201 14.67 -0.07 5.80
N GLU A 202 13.50 -0.66 5.53
CA GLU A 202 12.57 -0.15 4.51
C GLU A 202 12.08 1.26 4.84
N MET A 203 11.88 1.58 6.12
CA MET A 203 11.55 2.95 6.52
C MET A 203 12.69 3.92 6.25
N GLY A 204 13.94 3.53 6.52
CA GLY A 204 15.12 4.32 6.19
C GLY A 204 15.20 4.62 4.69
N GLU A 205 15.09 3.59 3.86
CA GLU A 205 15.11 3.69 2.39
C GLU A 205 13.97 4.60 1.86
N LEU A 206 12.76 4.46 2.42
CA LEU A 206 11.63 5.33 2.09
C LEU A 206 11.94 6.78 2.45
N MET A 207 12.45 7.04 3.65
CA MET A 207 12.75 8.41 4.10
C MET A 207 13.90 9.06 3.31
N GLU A 208 14.82 8.29 2.74
CA GLU A 208 15.80 8.81 1.77
C GLU A 208 15.11 9.34 0.50
N LEU A 209 14.16 8.60 -0.06
CA LEU A 209 13.37 9.06 -1.22
C LEU A 209 12.55 10.30 -0.89
N VAL A 210 11.95 10.34 0.31
CA VAL A 210 11.15 11.49 0.79
C VAL A 210 12.01 12.74 0.91
N ARG A 211 13.16 12.67 1.62
CA ARG A 211 14.09 13.81 1.79
C ARG A 211 14.71 14.26 0.47
N ALA A 212 14.91 13.36 -0.46
CA ALA A 212 15.37 13.68 -1.82
C ALA A 212 14.29 14.33 -2.70
N GLY A 213 13.06 14.53 -2.19
CA GLY A 213 11.95 15.12 -2.94
C GLY A 213 11.46 14.26 -4.12
N LYS A 214 11.75 12.95 -4.11
CA LYS A 214 11.39 12.06 -5.22
C LYS A 214 9.95 11.58 -5.17
N ILE A 215 9.30 11.64 -4.02
CA ILE A 215 7.92 11.19 -3.83
C ILE A 215 7.01 12.42 -3.84
N ALA A 216 6.13 12.53 -4.82
CA ALA A 216 5.14 13.59 -4.85
C ALA A 216 4.14 13.43 -3.70
N PRO A 217 3.70 14.55 -3.07
CA PRO A 217 2.78 14.50 -1.95
C PRO A 217 1.41 13.95 -2.37
N ILE A 218 0.82 13.14 -1.51
CA ILE A 218 -0.60 12.76 -1.64
C ILE A 218 -1.48 13.87 -1.08
N ARG A 219 -2.75 13.87 -1.48
CA ARG A 219 -3.73 14.81 -0.93
C ARG A 219 -3.90 14.56 0.57
N ILE A 220 -3.78 15.63 1.36
CA ILE A 220 -4.00 15.64 2.81
C ILE A 220 -5.06 16.67 3.14
N GLU A 221 -6.01 16.27 3.98
CA GLU A 221 -6.98 17.14 4.63
C GLU A 221 -6.63 17.19 6.12
N GLU A 222 -6.33 18.38 6.63
CA GLU A 222 -6.10 18.58 8.06
C GLU A 222 -7.41 18.90 8.77
N ARG A 223 -7.66 18.27 9.91
CA ARG A 223 -8.79 18.53 10.78
C ARG A 223 -8.34 18.64 12.24
N PRO A 224 -9.04 19.43 13.08
CA PRO A 224 -8.81 19.42 14.52
C PRO A 224 -8.99 18.01 15.12
N LEU A 225 -8.26 17.72 16.20
CA LEU A 225 -8.30 16.41 16.87
C LEU A 225 -9.71 16.06 17.41
N ASP A 226 -10.47 17.05 17.85
CA ASP A 226 -11.85 16.87 18.31
C ASP A 226 -12.82 16.40 17.22
N GLN A 227 -12.46 16.52 15.95
CA GLN A 227 -13.23 16.01 14.81
C GLN A 227 -12.93 14.54 14.48
N VAL A 228 -12.23 13.79 15.31
CA VAL A 228 -11.88 12.39 15.07
C VAL A 228 -13.10 11.53 14.73
N THR A 229 -14.19 11.68 15.45
CA THR A 229 -15.43 10.90 15.22
C THR A 229 -16.00 11.17 13.82
N GLN A 230 -16.05 12.45 13.41
CA GLN A 230 -16.52 12.82 12.09
C GLN A 230 -15.57 12.32 10.99
N ALA A 231 -14.27 12.44 11.20
CA ALA A 231 -13.26 11.94 10.24
C ALA A 231 -13.39 10.42 10.02
N LEU A 232 -13.60 9.64 11.08
CA LEU A 232 -13.83 8.20 10.98
C LEU A 232 -15.15 7.86 10.27
N ALA A 233 -16.22 8.63 10.53
CA ALA A 233 -17.49 8.46 9.82
C ALA A 233 -17.37 8.77 8.32
N ASP A 234 -16.64 9.82 7.96
CA ASP A 234 -16.37 10.19 6.56
C ASP A 234 -15.52 9.14 5.84
N LEU A 235 -14.51 8.60 6.53
CA LEU A 235 -13.69 7.52 6.00
C LEU A 235 -14.52 6.26 5.75
N LYS A 236 -15.36 5.87 6.71
CA LYS A 236 -16.26 4.70 6.59
C LYS A 236 -17.27 4.88 5.45
N ALA A 237 -17.73 6.09 5.21
CA ALA A 237 -18.67 6.41 4.13
C ALA A 237 -17.99 6.63 2.77
N GLY A 238 -16.66 6.45 2.65
CA GLY A 238 -15.92 6.62 1.41
C GLY A 238 -15.76 8.08 0.95
N ARG A 239 -16.06 9.07 1.80
CA ARG A 239 -15.99 10.50 1.45
C ARG A 239 -14.58 11.10 1.51
N VAL A 240 -13.61 10.37 2.05
CA VAL A 240 -12.22 10.83 2.16
C VAL A 240 -11.46 10.53 0.86
N GLN A 241 -10.83 11.55 0.28
CA GLN A 241 -9.90 11.42 -0.82
C GLN A 241 -8.47 11.69 -0.30
N GLY A 242 -7.57 10.71 -0.43
CA GLY A 242 -6.24 10.80 0.14
C GLY A 242 -6.22 10.43 1.63
N ARG A 243 -5.74 11.34 2.49
CA ARG A 243 -5.63 11.12 3.95
C ARG A 243 -6.20 12.29 4.73
N VAL A 244 -6.88 11.99 5.83
CA VAL A 244 -7.20 12.97 6.87
C VAL A 244 -6.14 12.86 7.95
N VAL A 245 -5.56 13.99 8.31
CA VAL A 245 -4.61 14.13 9.43
C VAL A 245 -5.25 14.99 10.51
N LEU A 246 -5.30 14.45 11.72
CA LEU A 246 -5.83 15.16 12.87
C LEU A 246 -4.70 15.92 13.56
N ARG A 247 -4.97 17.18 13.91
CA ARG A 247 -4.02 18.05 14.60
C ARG A 247 -4.61 18.55 15.92
N GLY A 248 -3.81 18.51 16.98
CA GLY A 248 -4.09 19.14 18.27
C GLY A 248 -3.65 20.58 18.32
#